data_b1f57604a36c83ec4b6ee5351d990028
#
_entry.id   b1f57604a36c83ec4b6ee5351d990028
#
_cell.length_a   1.000
_cell.length_b   1.000
_cell.length_c   1.000
_cell.angle_alpha   90.00
_cell.angle_beta   90.00
_cell.angle_gamma   90.00
#
_symmetry.space_group_name_H-M   'P 1'
#
loop_
_entity.id
_entity.type
_entity.pdbx_description
1 polymer ?
#
loop_
_entity_poly.entity_id
_entity_poly.type
_entity_poly.pdbx_seq_one_letter_code
_entity_poly.pdbx_strand_id
1 'polypeptide(L)'
;MNKDLIIVGSGLGGLSAALRMAAKGYNVTILEKYHKAGGRLNQFSEGGFTFDLGPSFMSMTYEFDQFFKDCGIENPLKMKSLDPLYKVNFRGNNKFFNITKDIDKLAAEFAGIENNFKEKAEKYLLKAGQFFHDTENIVVKQNFDNLFDYFLKISRVPLKHLPYLNKKLWNLLDETFDSMEVKVIFSLVAFFLGSTPFKTPSIYSLLNYTEFKHNGYWLVEGGMYTIVEEIIIALNKYNVKIIYNTEIVSVNQDSGKVTSVIDSKGKEWKAGNFIINADAASFRGEILKRKNYSNDKLDKMEWSLAPLTIYLGIKGKIENLYHHNYFLGNNFPEYAKNIFSSSSIPSKPYYYVNMSSYTDPLCAPDNCENLFILCPVPDLRFKSDWTDKELIADDIISDLSERIGHDIDKNTIFKKILTPEDWGAMFNLYKGSGLGLSHKMMQVGGFRPSNKDESYTNLFYVGASTTPGTGLPMVLISSKLVSERILNEH
;
A
#
# COMPACT_ATOMS: atom_id res chain seq x y z
N MET A 1 -28.70 -1.88 -23.04
CA MET A 1 -27.30 -2.11 -22.65
C MET A 1 -27.24 -3.31 -21.73
N ASN A 2 -26.28 -4.20 -21.93
CA ASN A 2 -26.04 -5.28 -20.98
C ASN A 2 -25.34 -4.71 -19.74
N LYS A 3 -26.03 -4.70 -18.58
CA LYS A 3 -25.52 -4.22 -17.31
C LYS A 3 -24.88 -5.32 -16.45
N ASP A 4 -24.65 -6.51 -17.00
CA ASP A 4 -23.92 -7.56 -16.31
C ASP A 4 -22.43 -7.23 -16.29
N LEU A 5 -21.86 -7.27 -15.10
CA LEU A 5 -20.46 -6.96 -14.83
C LEU A 5 -19.82 -8.08 -13.99
N ILE A 6 -18.72 -8.60 -14.48
CA ILE A 6 -17.89 -9.53 -13.73
C ILE A 6 -16.63 -8.81 -13.24
N ILE A 7 -16.30 -8.99 -11.97
CA ILE A 7 -15.06 -8.50 -11.35
C ILE A 7 -14.23 -9.70 -10.92
N VAL A 8 -12.97 -9.74 -11.36
CA VAL A 8 -12.02 -10.79 -10.99
C VAL A 8 -11.14 -10.30 -9.86
N GLY A 9 -11.30 -10.91 -8.69
CA GLY A 9 -10.58 -10.59 -7.45
C GLY A 9 -11.34 -9.64 -6.51
N SER A 10 -11.52 -10.08 -5.26
CA SER A 10 -12.22 -9.36 -4.20
C SER A 10 -11.28 -8.59 -3.25
N GLY A 11 -10.12 -8.14 -3.72
CA GLY A 11 -9.34 -7.14 -2.99
C GLY A 11 -10.05 -5.79 -2.94
N LEU A 12 -9.55 -4.83 -2.16
CA LEU A 12 -10.19 -3.52 -1.97
C LEU A 12 -10.62 -2.84 -3.28
N GLY A 13 -9.80 -2.92 -4.34
CA GLY A 13 -10.13 -2.34 -5.64
C GLY A 13 -11.35 -2.99 -6.29
N GLY A 14 -11.44 -4.32 -6.26
CA GLY A 14 -12.58 -5.06 -6.80
C GLY A 14 -13.85 -4.83 -6.00
N LEU A 15 -13.77 -4.87 -4.67
CA LEU A 15 -14.90 -4.61 -3.77
C LEU A 15 -15.44 -3.17 -3.94
N SER A 16 -14.54 -2.18 -3.99
CA SER A 16 -14.94 -0.78 -4.15
C SER A 16 -15.51 -0.48 -5.54
N ALA A 17 -14.95 -1.07 -6.60
CA ALA A 17 -15.53 -0.98 -7.95
C ALA A 17 -16.90 -1.65 -8.03
N ALA A 18 -17.05 -2.81 -7.37
CA ALA A 18 -18.33 -3.51 -7.29
C ALA A 18 -19.42 -2.64 -6.65
N LEU A 19 -19.10 -2.02 -5.50
CA LEU A 19 -20.08 -1.18 -4.80
C LEU A 19 -20.46 0.05 -5.64
N ARG A 20 -19.49 0.73 -6.27
CA ARG A 20 -19.77 1.86 -7.16
C ARG A 20 -20.68 1.48 -8.33
N MET A 21 -20.39 0.35 -8.99
CA MET A 21 -21.16 -0.09 -10.16
C MET A 21 -22.54 -0.61 -9.78
N ALA A 22 -22.65 -1.34 -8.66
CA ALA A 22 -23.94 -1.80 -8.15
C ALA A 22 -24.84 -0.62 -7.76
N ALA A 23 -24.30 0.42 -7.14
CA ALA A 23 -25.02 1.67 -6.85
C ALA A 23 -25.50 2.42 -8.12
N LYS A 24 -24.91 2.14 -9.28
CA LYS A 24 -25.33 2.62 -10.60
C LYS A 24 -26.27 1.65 -11.35
N GLY A 25 -26.73 0.60 -10.67
CA GLY A 25 -27.71 -0.36 -11.19
C GLY A 25 -27.13 -1.42 -12.12
N TYR A 26 -25.83 -1.73 -12.00
CA TYR A 26 -25.21 -2.88 -12.66
C TYR A 26 -25.48 -4.16 -11.85
N ASN A 27 -25.64 -5.28 -12.56
CA ASN A 27 -25.70 -6.61 -11.97
C ASN A 27 -24.29 -7.14 -11.83
N VAL A 28 -23.72 -7.09 -10.62
CA VAL A 28 -22.31 -7.36 -10.39
C VAL A 28 -22.10 -8.73 -9.77
N THR A 29 -21.16 -9.49 -10.32
CA THR A 29 -20.64 -10.73 -9.73
C THR A 29 -19.13 -10.61 -9.56
N ILE A 30 -18.63 -10.88 -8.36
CA ILE A 30 -17.20 -10.94 -8.03
C ILE A 30 -16.76 -12.40 -8.00
N LEU A 31 -15.66 -12.73 -8.68
CA LEU A 31 -15.04 -14.05 -8.68
C LEU A 31 -13.75 -13.97 -7.88
N GLU A 32 -13.67 -14.72 -6.79
CA GLU A 32 -12.54 -14.69 -5.86
C GLU A 32 -11.84 -16.05 -5.80
N LYS A 33 -10.51 -16.05 -5.96
CA LYS A 33 -9.68 -17.25 -5.93
C LYS A 33 -9.77 -17.98 -4.57
N TYR A 34 -9.81 -17.23 -3.47
CA TYR A 34 -9.78 -17.77 -2.12
C TYR A 34 -11.17 -17.88 -1.48
N HIS A 35 -11.20 -18.44 -0.29
CA HIS A 35 -12.41 -18.58 0.53
C HIS A 35 -12.80 -17.31 1.28
N LYS A 36 -11.97 -16.25 1.21
CA LYS A 36 -12.13 -14.99 1.95
C LYS A 36 -11.79 -13.79 1.06
N ALA A 37 -12.59 -12.73 1.15
CA ALA A 37 -12.34 -11.48 0.46
C ALA A 37 -11.27 -10.64 1.16
N GLY A 38 -10.78 -9.59 0.46
CA GLY A 38 -9.85 -8.59 1.01
C GLY A 38 -8.52 -8.52 0.27
N GLY A 39 -8.07 -9.60 -0.34
CA GLY A 39 -6.76 -9.65 -0.99
C GLY A 39 -5.65 -9.35 0.02
N ARG A 40 -4.81 -8.34 -0.25
CA ARG A 40 -3.73 -7.91 0.68
C ARG A 40 -4.27 -7.19 1.93
N LEU A 41 -5.44 -6.58 1.87
CA LEU A 41 -6.16 -6.04 3.02
C LEU A 41 -6.94 -7.18 3.67
N ASN A 42 -6.24 -8.04 4.38
CA ASN A 42 -6.78 -9.25 4.98
C ASN A 42 -6.31 -9.38 6.43
N GLN A 43 -6.87 -10.34 7.11
CA GLN A 43 -6.66 -10.62 8.52
C GLN A 43 -6.65 -12.13 8.72
N PHE A 44 -5.87 -12.61 9.67
CA PHE A 44 -5.94 -13.98 10.16
C PHE A 44 -5.96 -14.02 11.68
N SER A 45 -6.57 -15.08 12.24
CA SER A 45 -6.58 -15.34 13.67
C SER A 45 -5.99 -16.71 13.93
N GLU A 46 -5.00 -16.78 14.81
CA GLU A 46 -4.31 -18.02 15.16
C GLU A 46 -3.74 -17.90 16.58
N GLY A 47 -3.80 -18.98 17.37
CA GLY A 47 -3.29 -18.98 18.74
C GLY A 47 -4.00 -18.01 19.70
N GLY A 48 -5.21 -17.58 19.40
CA GLY A 48 -5.96 -16.56 20.16
C GLY A 48 -5.62 -15.11 19.80
N PHE A 49 -4.68 -14.90 18.87
CA PHE A 49 -4.31 -13.58 18.36
C PHE A 49 -4.96 -13.31 17.03
N THR A 50 -5.25 -12.04 16.76
CA THR A 50 -5.72 -11.55 15.47
C THR A 50 -4.73 -10.54 14.92
N PHE A 51 -4.33 -10.71 13.65
CA PHE A 51 -3.36 -9.88 12.96
C PHE A 51 -3.94 -9.37 11.65
N ASP A 52 -3.82 -8.07 11.40
CA ASP A 52 -3.90 -7.55 10.04
C ASP A 52 -2.72 -8.07 9.22
N LEU A 53 -2.99 -8.57 8.01
CA LEU A 53 -1.97 -9.28 7.23
C LEU A 53 -0.98 -8.33 6.55
N GLY A 54 -1.43 -7.21 6.04
CA GLY A 54 -0.62 -6.32 5.21
C GLY A 54 -0.68 -4.84 5.59
N PRO A 55 -1.59 -4.04 5.00
CA PRO A 55 -1.67 -2.61 5.32
C PRO A 55 -2.01 -2.37 6.79
N SER A 56 -1.21 -1.53 7.46
CA SER A 56 -1.41 -1.14 8.86
C SER A 56 -1.63 0.36 9.04
N PHE A 57 -1.27 1.18 8.02
CA PHE A 57 -1.46 2.62 8.04
C PHE A 57 -2.74 3.04 7.33
N MET A 58 -3.57 3.81 8.02
CA MET A 58 -4.73 4.50 7.47
C MET A 58 -4.46 5.99 7.37
N SER A 59 -4.64 6.55 6.19
CA SER A 59 -4.49 7.99 5.92
C SER A 59 -5.50 8.44 4.88
N MET A 60 -5.63 9.75 4.64
CA MET A 60 -6.55 10.33 3.66
C MET A 60 -7.98 9.79 3.86
N THR A 61 -8.46 9.82 5.10
CA THR A 61 -9.78 9.29 5.50
C THR A 61 -10.93 9.89 4.71
N TYR A 62 -10.78 11.13 4.25
CA TYR A 62 -11.76 11.82 3.40
C TYR A 62 -12.00 11.10 2.04
N GLU A 63 -11.06 10.28 1.55
CA GLU A 63 -11.30 9.46 0.35
C GLU A 63 -12.25 8.29 0.64
N PHE A 64 -12.26 7.79 1.87
CA PHE A 64 -13.23 6.79 2.32
C PHE A 64 -14.62 7.42 2.50
N ASP A 65 -14.67 8.61 3.10
CA ASP A 65 -15.94 9.38 3.22
C ASP A 65 -16.54 9.64 1.82
N GLN A 66 -15.69 10.08 0.88
CA GLN A 66 -16.11 10.34 -0.50
C GLN A 66 -16.54 9.05 -1.21
N PHE A 67 -15.83 7.94 -0.99
CA PHE A 67 -16.16 6.64 -1.58
C PHE A 67 -17.58 6.18 -1.17
N PHE A 68 -17.87 6.16 0.12
CA PHE A 68 -19.19 5.74 0.61
C PHE A 68 -20.29 6.72 0.17
N LYS A 69 -20.03 8.03 0.21
CA LYS A 69 -20.94 9.06 -0.29
C LYS A 69 -21.27 8.88 -1.77
N ASP A 70 -20.28 8.61 -2.62
CA ASP A 70 -20.50 8.34 -4.06
C ASP A 70 -21.40 7.12 -4.30
N CYS A 71 -21.42 6.18 -3.36
CA CYS A 71 -22.26 4.99 -3.36
C CYS A 71 -23.63 5.21 -2.69
N GLY A 72 -23.94 6.43 -2.22
CA GLY A 72 -25.21 6.74 -1.51
C GLY A 72 -25.29 6.15 -0.11
N ILE A 73 -24.15 5.93 0.55
CA ILE A 73 -24.05 5.32 1.88
C ILE A 73 -23.27 6.28 2.79
N GLU A 74 -23.71 6.41 4.05
CA GLU A 74 -22.90 7.04 5.08
C GLU A 74 -21.69 6.15 5.41
N ASN A 75 -20.53 6.77 5.64
CA ASN A 75 -19.32 6.01 5.97
C ASN A 75 -19.50 5.26 7.31
N PRO A 76 -19.51 3.91 7.30
CA PRO A 76 -19.71 3.12 8.51
C PRO A 76 -18.45 2.95 9.36
N LEU A 77 -17.28 3.34 8.84
CA LEU A 77 -16.00 3.13 9.51
C LEU A 77 -15.84 4.08 10.71
N LYS A 78 -15.60 3.52 11.87
CA LYS A 78 -15.21 4.27 13.05
C LYS A 78 -13.69 4.45 13.03
N MET A 79 -13.25 5.69 12.88
CA MET A 79 -11.85 6.02 12.74
C MET A 79 -11.39 6.96 13.85
N LYS A 80 -10.21 6.72 14.41
CA LYS A 80 -9.59 7.54 15.46
C LYS A 80 -8.21 8.02 15.02
N SER A 81 -7.97 9.33 15.13
CA SER A 81 -6.66 9.92 14.83
C SER A 81 -5.60 9.47 15.83
N LEU A 82 -4.41 9.15 15.32
CA LEU A 82 -3.24 8.81 16.14
C LEU A 82 -2.46 10.07 16.55
N ASP A 83 -2.08 10.16 17.81
CA ASP A 83 -1.12 11.13 18.34
C ASP A 83 -0.34 10.47 19.50
N PRO A 84 0.96 10.20 19.36
CA PRO A 84 1.79 10.45 18.17
C PRO A 84 1.35 9.64 16.95
N LEU A 85 1.78 10.03 15.76
CA LEU A 85 1.57 9.28 14.53
C LEU A 85 2.30 7.93 14.57
N TYR A 86 3.55 7.99 15.08
CA TYR A 86 4.42 6.82 15.29
C TYR A 86 5.60 7.19 16.17
N LYS A 87 6.32 6.18 16.65
CA LYS A 87 7.61 6.35 17.32
C LYS A 87 8.76 5.91 16.42
N VAL A 88 9.92 6.53 16.59
CA VAL A 88 11.17 6.15 15.89
C VAL A 88 12.28 5.95 16.89
N ASN A 89 12.98 4.85 16.80
CA ASN A 89 14.20 4.61 17.54
C ASN A 89 15.38 4.38 16.57
N PHE A 90 16.47 5.09 16.77
CA PHE A 90 17.73 4.87 16.05
C PHE A 90 18.66 4.00 16.90
N ARG A 91 19.32 3.04 16.26
CA ARG A 91 20.23 2.12 16.93
C ARG A 91 21.34 2.89 17.67
N GLY A 92 21.62 2.46 18.90
CA GLY A 92 22.57 3.15 19.78
C GLY A 92 22.02 4.39 20.47
N ASN A 93 20.76 4.72 20.25
CA ASN A 93 20.07 5.79 20.95
C ASN A 93 18.97 5.21 21.85
N ASN A 94 19.01 5.51 23.14
CA ASN A 94 17.99 5.07 24.09
C ASN A 94 16.69 5.87 23.96
N LYS A 95 16.70 6.98 23.20
CA LYS A 95 15.53 7.83 22.99
C LYS A 95 14.63 7.27 21.89
N PHE A 96 13.33 7.27 22.16
CA PHE A 96 12.29 7.13 21.16
C PHE A 96 11.77 8.51 20.78
N PHE A 97 11.82 8.87 19.51
CA PHE A 97 11.24 10.10 18.97
C PHE A 97 9.74 9.92 18.77
N ASN A 98 8.93 10.79 19.38
CA ASN A 98 7.48 10.80 19.18
C ASN A 98 7.15 11.72 18.01
N ILE A 99 6.71 11.12 16.91
CA ILE A 99 6.41 11.86 15.68
C ILE A 99 4.94 12.24 15.68
N THR A 100 4.65 13.53 15.66
CA THR A 100 3.30 14.09 15.80
C THR A 100 3.01 15.13 14.72
N LYS A 101 1.73 15.42 14.49
CA LYS A 101 1.28 16.52 13.61
C LYS A 101 1.47 17.91 14.22
N ASP A 102 1.53 17.99 15.52
CA ASP A 102 1.76 19.26 16.23
C ASP A 102 3.21 19.69 16.01
N ILE A 103 3.40 20.73 15.18
CA ILE A 103 4.73 21.19 14.80
C ILE A 103 5.54 21.75 15.98
N ASP A 104 4.87 22.28 17.02
CA ASP A 104 5.54 22.79 18.19
C ASP A 104 6.03 21.65 19.09
N LYS A 105 5.23 20.60 19.28
CA LYS A 105 5.65 19.37 19.95
C LYS A 105 6.79 18.70 19.18
N LEU A 106 6.69 18.64 17.85
CA LEU A 106 7.73 18.03 17.00
C LEU A 106 9.03 18.86 17.06
N ALA A 107 8.95 20.19 17.12
CA ALA A 107 10.11 21.04 17.30
C ALA A 107 10.77 20.84 18.68
N ALA A 108 9.99 20.62 19.73
CA ALA A 108 10.51 20.26 21.05
C ALA A 108 11.19 18.88 21.04
N GLU A 109 10.66 17.92 20.27
CA GLU A 109 11.24 16.58 20.12
C GLU A 109 12.63 16.61 19.48
N PHE A 110 12.86 17.52 18.51
CA PHE A 110 14.13 17.73 17.83
C PHE A 110 15.01 18.85 18.41
N ALA A 111 14.65 19.39 19.58
CA ALA A 111 15.46 20.40 20.27
C ALA A 111 16.89 19.86 20.52
N GLY A 112 17.89 20.65 20.16
CA GLY A 112 19.32 20.28 20.26
C GLY A 112 19.82 19.31 19.16
N ILE A 113 18.92 18.87 18.24
CA ILE A 113 19.26 17.97 17.13
C ILE A 113 19.19 18.73 15.81
N GLU A 114 18.14 19.52 15.59
CA GLU A 114 17.93 20.29 14.36
C GLU A 114 17.68 21.77 14.71
N ASN A 115 18.60 22.63 14.32
CA ASN A 115 18.45 24.07 14.53
C ASN A 115 17.35 24.64 13.64
N ASN A 116 16.52 25.54 14.19
CA ASN A 116 15.40 26.18 13.48
C ASN A 116 14.44 25.18 12.82
N PHE A 117 14.25 24.01 13.45
CA PHE A 117 13.40 22.93 12.89
C PHE A 117 12.03 23.44 12.47
N LYS A 118 11.33 24.18 13.34
CA LYS A 118 9.96 24.66 13.07
C LYS A 118 9.90 25.46 11.76
N GLU A 119 10.76 26.44 11.58
CA GLU A 119 10.79 27.30 10.39
C GLU A 119 11.08 26.48 9.11
N LYS A 120 12.07 25.59 9.18
CA LYS A 120 12.46 24.70 8.08
C LYS A 120 11.31 23.76 7.68
N ALA A 121 10.68 23.12 8.67
CA ALA A 121 9.59 22.19 8.47
C ALA A 121 8.34 22.88 7.92
N GLU A 122 7.95 24.04 8.46
CA GLU A 122 6.82 24.82 7.95
C GLU A 122 7.01 25.24 6.50
N LYS A 123 8.21 25.73 6.14
CA LYS A 123 8.55 26.09 4.76
C LYS A 123 8.54 24.89 3.82
N TYR A 124 9.05 23.74 4.26
CA TYR A 124 9.03 22.49 3.52
C TYR A 124 7.59 22.01 3.29
N LEU A 125 6.79 21.93 4.35
CA LEU A 125 5.40 21.46 4.32
C LEU A 125 4.48 22.40 3.52
N LEU A 126 4.74 23.71 3.52
CA LEU A 126 4.01 24.66 2.68
C LEU A 126 4.20 24.34 1.18
N LYS A 127 5.43 24.10 0.75
CA LYS A 127 5.72 23.69 -0.64
C LYS A 127 5.12 22.33 -0.97
N ALA A 128 5.24 21.36 -0.08
CA ALA A 128 4.67 20.03 -0.23
C ALA A 128 3.13 20.09 -0.36
N GLY A 129 2.47 20.97 0.41
CA GLY A 129 1.04 21.23 0.29
C GLY A 129 0.65 21.87 -1.05
N GLN A 130 1.46 22.79 -1.58
CA GLN A 130 1.24 23.32 -2.91
C GLN A 130 1.30 22.23 -4.00
N PHE A 131 2.26 21.28 -3.89
CA PHE A 131 2.31 20.12 -4.80
C PHE A 131 1.04 19.28 -4.70
N PHE A 132 0.60 19.00 -3.48
CA PHE A 132 -0.60 18.23 -3.24
C PHE A 132 -1.82 18.85 -3.92
N HIS A 133 -2.13 20.12 -3.61
CA HIS A 133 -3.32 20.80 -4.13
C HIS A 133 -3.27 21.05 -5.64
N ASP A 134 -2.08 21.35 -6.17
CA ASP A 134 -1.90 21.61 -7.61
C ASP A 134 -1.92 20.33 -8.47
N THR A 135 -1.75 19.12 -7.86
CA THR A 135 -1.65 17.86 -8.62
C THR A 135 -2.77 16.86 -8.34
N GLU A 136 -3.43 16.91 -7.19
CA GLU A 136 -4.44 15.94 -6.78
C GLU A 136 -5.53 15.74 -7.84
N ASN A 137 -6.17 16.82 -8.29
CA ASN A 137 -7.27 16.76 -9.25
C ASN A 137 -6.80 16.68 -10.72
N ILE A 138 -5.56 17.03 -11.02
CA ILE A 138 -5.04 17.07 -12.40
C ILE A 138 -4.35 15.76 -12.77
N VAL A 139 -3.70 15.10 -11.78
CA VAL A 139 -2.87 13.92 -12.03
C VAL A 139 -3.44 12.68 -11.36
N VAL A 140 -3.81 12.77 -10.07
CA VAL A 140 -4.19 11.59 -9.26
C VAL A 140 -5.62 11.17 -9.54
N LYS A 141 -6.56 12.13 -9.64
CA LYS A 141 -8.00 11.88 -9.79
C LYS A 141 -8.47 11.99 -11.25
N GLN A 142 -7.61 11.62 -12.22
CA GLN A 142 -7.92 11.72 -13.65
C GLN A 142 -7.65 10.41 -14.40
N ASN A 143 -8.51 10.12 -15.37
CA ASN A 143 -8.24 9.14 -16.42
C ASN A 143 -7.37 9.75 -17.51
N PHE A 144 -6.50 8.95 -18.11
CA PHE A 144 -5.73 9.32 -19.30
C PHE A 144 -6.02 8.32 -20.41
N ASP A 145 -6.47 8.81 -21.56
CA ASP A 145 -6.81 7.92 -22.68
C ASP A 145 -5.57 7.50 -23.48
N ASN A 146 -4.60 8.40 -23.56
CA ASN A 146 -3.31 8.17 -24.20
C ASN A 146 -2.27 9.18 -23.68
N LEU A 147 -1.02 9.06 -24.14
CA LEU A 147 0.06 9.96 -23.73
C LEU A 147 -0.18 11.42 -24.13
N PHE A 148 -0.86 11.69 -25.26
CA PHE A 148 -1.18 13.07 -25.66
C PHE A 148 -2.15 13.71 -24.67
N ASP A 149 -3.22 13.01 -24.31
CA ASP A 149 -4.18 13.45 -23.29
C ASP A 149 -3.50 13.67 -21.92
N TYR A 150 -2.58 12.77 -21.56
CA TYR A 150 -1.78 12.94 -20.36
C TYR A 150 -0.95 14.22 -20.39
N PHE A 151 -0.21 14.48 -21.46
CA PHE A 151 0.60 15.70 -21.56
C PHE A 151 -0.25 16.97 -21.63
N LEU A 152 -1.43 16.91 -22.26
CA LEU A 152 -2.38 18.02 -22.28
C LEU A 152 -2.92 18.33 -20.87
N LYS A 153 -3.23 17.31 -20.08
CA LYS A 153 -3.71 17.50 -18.71
C LYS A 153 -2.59 17.98 -17.79
N ILE A 154 -1.40 17.37 -17.85
CA ILE A 154 -0.27 17.74 -17.00
C ILE A 154 0.27 19.15 -17.30
N SER A 155 0.05 19.67 -18.52
CA SER A 155 0.43 21.07 -18.85
C SER A 155 -0.33 22.12 -18.02
N ARG A 156 -1.41 21.72 -17.35
CA ARG A 156 -2.16 22.56 -16.39
C ARG A 156 -1.50 22.62 -15.01
N VAL A 157 -0.55 21.72 -14.72
CA VAL A 157 0.23 21.76 -13.48
C VAL A 157 1.20 22.95 -13.58
N PRO A 158 1.24 23.83 -12.55
CA PRO A 158 2.10 25.00 -12.58
C PRO A 158 3.58 24.67 -12.83
N LEU A 159 4.22 25.39 -13.76
CA LEU A 159 5.61 25.15 -14.18
C LEU A 159 6.62 25.27 -13.01
N LYS A 160 6.28 25.97 -11.93
CA LYS A 160 7.08 26.07 -10.70
C LYS A 160 7.42 24.69 -10.10
N HIS A 161 6.68 23.63 -10.46
CA HIS A 161 6.87 22.26 -9.94
C HIS A 161 7.85 21.43 -10.79
N LEU A 162 8.20 21.85 -12.02
CA LEU A 162 9.09 21.09 -12.91
C LEU A 162 10.45 20.73 -12.29
N PRO A 163 11.14 21.61 -11.55
CA PRO A 163 12.42 21.27 -10.93
C PRO A 163 12.33 20.08 -9.96
N TYR A 164 11.17 19.88 -9.33
CA TYR A 164 10.95 18.84 -8.33
C TYR A 164 10.65 17.46 -8.93
N LEU A 165 10.33 17.37 -10.22
CA LEU A 165 10.13 16.10 -10.91
C LEU A 165 11.44 15.33 -11.10
N ASN A 166 12.54 16.04 -11.37
CA ASN A 166 13.86 15.45 -11.60
C ASN A 166 14.71 15.37 -10.34
N LYS A 167 14.42 16.17 -9.31
CA LYS A 167 15.11 16.17 -8.04
C LYS A 167 14.70 14.93 -7.22
N LYS A 168 15.63 14.33 -6.51
CA LYS A 168 15.31 13.21 -5.59
C LYS A 168 14.84 13.76 -4.25
N LEU A 169 13.96 12.99 -3.58
CA LEU A 169 13.45 13.35 -2.26
C LEU A 169 14.59 13.55 -1.25
N TRP A 170 15.59 12.66 -1.26
CA TRP A 170 16.76 12.81 -0.39
C TRP A 170 17.47 14.15 -0.58
N ASN A 171 17.70 14.56 -1.82
CA ASN A 171 18.40 15.84 -2.09
C ASN A 171 17.57 17.05 -1.62
N LEU A 172 16.24 16.98 -1.71
CA LEU A 172 15.37 18.03 -1.17
C LEU A 172 15.46 18.10 0.35
N LEU A 173 15.48 16.94 1.02
CA LEU A 173 15.61 16.87 2.49
C LEU A 173 17.00 17.31 2.95
N ASP A 174 18.05 16.96 2.23
CA ASP A 174 19.43 17.33 2.52
C ASP A 174 19.69 18.85 2.40
N GLU A 175 18.98 19.52 1.47
CA GLU A 175 18.98 20.99 1.34
C GLU A 175 18.11 21.70 2.40
N THR A 176 17.21 20.96 3.06
CA THR A 176 16.24 21.54 3.99
C THR A 176 16.68 21.40 5.43
N PHE A 177 17.19 20.24 5.80
CA PHE A 177 17.53 19.86 7.17
C PHE A 177 19.02 19.54 7.32
N ASP A 178 19.58 19.77 8.50
CA ASP A 178 20.98 19.48 8.80
C ASP A 178 21.14 18.09 9.42
N SER A 179 20.27 17.72 10.39
CA SER A 179 20.40 16.47 11.13
C SER A 179 20.00 15.24 10.31
N MET A 180 20.72 14.15 10.52
CA MET A 180 20.44 12.88 9.86
C MET A 180 19.09 12.31 10.29
N GLU A 181 18.77 12.42 11.58
CA GLU A 181 17.53 11.90 12.17
C GLU A 181 16.29 12.51 11.50
N VAL A 182 16.24 13.83 11.34
CA VAL A 182 15.13 14.52 10.69
C VAL A 182 15.04 14.15 9.22
N LYS A 183 16.17 14.14 8.48
CA LYS A 183 16.19 13.71 7.07
C LYS A 183 15.64 12.30 6.90
N VAL A 184 16.05 11.37 7.75
CA VAL A 184 15.60 9.98 7.70
C VAL A 184 14.11 9.89 8.00
N ILE A 185 13.61 10.52 9.06
CA ILE A 185 12.20 10.52 9.45
C ILE A 185 11.33 11.06 8.31
N PHE A 186 11.67 12.23 7.76
CA PHE A 186 10.91 12.82 6.64
C PHE A 186 11.05 12.02 5.34
N SER A 187 12.05 11.14 5.23
CA SER A 187 12.24 10.27 4.06
C SER A 187 11.43 8.96 4.12
N LEU A 188 10.87 8.58 5.28
CA LEU A 188 10.13 7.33 5.46
C LEU A 188 8.94 7.18 4.52
N VAL A 189 8.34 8.28 4.09
CA VAL A 189 7.24 8.28 3.09
C VAL A 189 7.63 7.60 1.77
N ALA A 190 8.91 7.54 1.41
CA ALA A 190 9.36 6.84 0.22
C ALA A 190 9.13 5.32 0.31
N PHE A 191 9.16 4.75 1.51
CA PHE A 191 8.91 3.33 1.73
C PHE A 191 7.44 2.95 1.54
N PHE A 192 6.49 3.89 1.78
CA PHE A 192 5.08 3.69 1.43
C PHE A 192 4.84 3.56 -0.08
N LEU A 193 5.79 4.05 -0.89
CA LEU A 193 5.79 3.86 -2.34
C LEU A 193 6.55 2.59 -2.76
N GLY A 194 7.06 1.82 -1.81
CA GLY A 194 7.93 0.66 -2.05
C GLY A 194 9.27 1.04 -2.67
N SER A 195 9.77 2.26 -2.38
CA SER A 195 10.99 2.83 -2.93
C SER A 195 11.89 3.38 -1.82
N THR A 196 13.00 4.00 -2.18
CA THR A 196 13.86 4.74 -1.25
C THR A 196 13.91 6.22 -1.63
N PRO A 197 14.25 7.13 -0.71
CA PRO A 197 14.30 8.56 -1.00
C PRO A 197 15.34 8.93 -2.06
N PHE A 198 16.34 8.05 -2.30
CA PHE A 198 17.37 8.22 -3.34
C PHE A 198 16.84 7.93 -4.75
N LYS A 199 15.77 7.16 -4.89
CA LYS A 199 15.10 6.83 -6.15
C LYS A 199 13.82 7.65 -6.36
N THR A 200 13.12 8.01 -5.29
CA THR A 200 11.84 8.71 -5.29
C THR A 200 12.00 10.19 -5.73
N PRO A 201 11.20 10.68 -6.69
CA PRO A 201 11.15 12.10 -7.03
C PRO A 201 10.70 12.98 -5.86
N SER A 202 11.25 14.19 -5.76
CA SER A 202 10.96 15.09 -4.62
C SER A 202 9.52 15.61 -4.59
N ILE A 203 8.78 15.51 -5.69
CA ILE A 203 7.35 15.82 -5.69
C ILE A 203 6.55 14.96 -4.70
N TYR A 204 7.03 13.76 -4.38
CA TYR A 204 6.43 12.90 -3.37
C TYR A 204 6.57 13.40 -1.92
N SER A 205 7.24 14.56 -1.71
CA SER A 205 7.13 15.33 -0.46
C SER A 205 5.67 15.68 -0.10
N LEU A 206 4.77 15.68 -1.11
CA LEU A 206 3.32 15.81 -0.86
C LEU A 206 2.79 14.80 0.16
N LEU A 207 3.41 13.61 0.28
CA LEU A 207 3.05 12.62 1.31
C LEU A 207 3.40 13.10 2.72
N ASN A 208 4.50 13.86 2.90
CA ASN A 208 4.79 14.49 4.18
C ASN A 208 3.74 15.56 4.52
N TYR A 209 3.20 16.27 3.53
CA TYR A 209 2.10 17.19 3.77
C TYR A 209 0.85 16.45 4.26
N THR A 210 0.50 15.31 3.65
CA THR A 210 -0.63 14.51 4.13
C THR A 210 -0.39 13.96 5.53
N GLU A 211 0.83 13.57 5.84
CA GLU A 211 1.25 13.03 7.13
C GLU A 211 1.23 14.08 8.24
N PHE A 212 1.93 15.21 8.05
CA PHE A 212 2.19 16.17 9.13
C PHE A 212 1.21 17.35 9.19
N LYS A 213 0.48 17.65 8.11
CA LYS A 213 -0.33 18.89 8.05
C LYS A 213 -1.77 18.64 7.67
N HIS A 214 -2.07 17.75 6.73
CA HIS A 214 -3.39 17.62 6.15
C HIS A 214 -4.28 16.63 6.93
N ASN A 215 -3.92 15.36 6.98
CA ASN A 215 -4.80 14.33 7.56
C ASN A 215 -4.14 13.53 8.69
N GLY A 216 -2.84 13.19 8.57
CA GLY A 216 -2.12 12.32 9.49
C GLY A 216 -2.47 10.85 9.31
N TYR A 217 -2.24 10.07 10.38
CA TYR A 217 -2.58 8.66 10.43
C TYR A 217 -3.70 8.38 11.41
N TRP A 218 -4.48 7.37 11.07
CA TRP A 218 -5.68 6.97 11.77
C TRP A 218 -5.66 5.47 12.01
N LEU A 219 -6.36 5.03 13.01
CA LEU A 219 -6.73 3.63 13.18
C LEU A 219 -8.19 3.44 12.79
N VAL A 220 -8.51 2.23 12.37
CA VAL A 220 -9.89 1.76 12.17
C VAL A 220 -10.24 0.88 13.36
N GLU A 221 -11.31 1.18 14.08
CA GLU A 221 -11.78 0.35 15.19
C GLU A 221 -12.12 -1.06 14.67
N GLY A 222 -11.60 -2.10 15.35
CA GLY A 222 -11.73 -3.49 14.92
C GLY A 222 -10.68 -3.94 13.89
N GLY A 223 -9.65 -3.10 13.60
CA GLY A 223 -8.56 -3.41 12.67
C GLY A 223 -8.86 -3.02 11.23
N MET A 224 -7.85 -3.14 10.39
CA MET A 224 -7.94 -2.70 8.98
C MET A 224 -8.90 -3.56 8.15
N TYR A 225 -9.10 -4.81 8.53
CA TYR A 225 -10.01 -5.70 7.82
C TYR A 225 -11.49 -5.29 7.91
N THR A 226 -11.88 -4.50 8.93
CA THR A 226 -13.22 -3.91 9.07
C THR A 226 -13.65 -3.13 7.82
N ILE A 227 -12.69 -2.53 7.09
CA ILE A 227 -12.97 -1.86 5.81
C ILE A 227 -13.58 -2.85 4.80
N VAL A 228 -13.06 -4.06 4.74
CA VAL A 228 -13.55 -5.11 3.84
C VAL A 228 -14.94 -5.58 4.26
N GLU A 229 -15.13 -5.81 5.57
CA GLU A 229 -16.38 -6.28 6.14
C GLU A 229 -17.52 -5.30 5.88
N GLU A 230 -17.29 -4.00 6.12
CA GLU A 230 -18.27 -2.95 5.88
C GLU A 230 -18.63 -2.79 4.40
N ILE A 231 -17.65 -2.93 3.50
CA ILE A 231 -17.94 -2.93 2.06
C ILE A 231 -18.77 -4.15 1.68
N ILE A 232 -18.49 -5.34 2.22
CA ILE A 232 -19.29 -6.56 1.96
C ILE A 232 -20.72 -6.38 2.48
N ILE A 233 -20.91 -5.82 3.67
CA ILE A 233 -22.24 -5.50 4.21
C ILE A 233 -22.98 -4.57 3.25
N ALA A 234 -22.31 -3.55 2.72
CA ALA A 234 -22.89 -2.64 1.75
C ALA A 234 -23.24 -3.34 0.42
N LEU A 235 -22.35 -4.21 -0.10
CA LEU A 235 -22.57 -4.99 -1.32
C LEU A 235 -23.79 -5.92 -1.22
N ASN A 236 -24.03 -6.51 -0.06
CA ASN A 236 -25.20 -7.36 0.19
C ASN A 236 -26.52 -6.58 0.02
N LYS A 237 -26.56 -5.28 0.35
CA LYS A 237 -27.73 -4.42 0.14
C LYS A 237 -28.07 -4.22 -1.35
N TYR A 238 -27.06 -4.37 -2.21
CA TYR A 238 -27.20 -4.28 -3.68
C TYR A 238 -27.30 -5.66 -4.35
N ASN A 239 -27.45 -6.76 -3.60
CA ASN A 239 -27.50 -8.14 -4.10
C ASN A 239 -26.27 -8.54 -4.94
N VAL A 240 -25.10 -7.96 -4.69
CA VAL A 240 -23.84 -8.34 -5.33
C VAL A 240 -23.44 -9.73 -4.87
N LYS A 241 -23.07 -10.61 -5.81
CA LYS A 241 -22.63 -11.98 -5.52
C LYS A 241 -21.12 -12.04 -5.45
N ILE A 242 -20.58 -12.61 -4.38
CA ILE A 242 -19.14 -12.96 -4.30
C ILE A 242 -19.06 -14.50 -4.38
N ILE A 243 -18.42 -14.99 -5.43
CA ILE A 243 -18.21 -16.43 -5.65
C ILE A 243 -16.77 -16.76 -5.28
N TYR A 244 -16.60 -17.36 -4.13
CA TYR A 244 -15.31 -17.78 -3.59
C TYR A 244 -14.79 -19.07 -4.24
N ASN A 245 -13.51 -19.39 -4.03
CA ASN A 245 -12.82 -20.56 -4.54
C ASN A 245 -12.96 -20.71 -6.07
N THR A 246 -12.86 -19.54 -6.76
CA THR A 246 -13.06 -19.41 -8.20
C THR A 246 -11.89 -18.63 -8.81
N GLU A 247 -10.83 -19.35 -9.18
CA GLU A 247 -9.64 -18.79 -9.80
C GLU A 247 -9.83 -18.70 -11.31
N ILE A 248 -9.66 -17.51 -11.88
CA ILE A 248 -9.73 -17.30 -13.34
C ILE A 248 -8.38 -17.60 -13.96
N VAL A 249 -8.38 -18.47 -14.98
CA VAL A 249 -7.18 -18.97 -15.65
C VAL A 249 -7.11 -18.63 -17.14
N SER A 250 -8.22 -18.25 -17.77
CA SER A 250 -8.23 -17.84 -19.18
C SER A 250 -9.43 -16.96 -19.51
N VAL A 251 -9.41 -16.38 -20.71
CA VAL A 251 -10.49 -15.56 -21.29
C VAL A 251 -10.84 -16.05 -22.68
N ASN A 252 -12.13 -16.03 -23.01
CA ASN A 252 -12.62 -16.13 -24.38
C ASN A 252 -12.86 -14.73 -24.93
N GLN A 253 -12.60 -14.57 -26.22
CA GLN A 253 -12.71 -13.27 -26.87
C GLN A 253 -13.26 -13.42 -28.29
N ASP A 254 -13.98 -12.43 -28.77
CA ASP A 254 -14.42 -12.30 -30.14
C ASP A 254 -14.45 -10.80 -30.52
N SER A 255 -13.99 -10.52 -31.75
CA SER A 255 -14.10 -9.18 -32.38
C SER A 255 -13.69 -8.01 -31.49
N GLY A 256 -12.57 -8.14 -30.74
CA GLY A 256 -12.04 -7.08 -29.87
C GLY A 256 -12.80 -6.90 -28.54
N LYS A 257 -13.57 -7.90 -28.13
CA LYS A 257 -14.27 -7.96 -26.85
C LYS A 257 -13.98 -9.26 -26.12
N VAL A 258 -13.90 -9.21 -24.81
CA VAL A 258 -13.98 -10.40 -23.95
C VAL A 258 -15.43 -10.85 -23.90
N THR A 259 -15.68 -12.12 -24.24
CA THR A 259 -17.01 -12.72 -24.18
C THR A 259 -17.27 -13.45 -22.87
N SER A 260 -16.22 -14.01 -22.28
CA SER A 260 -16.26 -14.68 -20.98
C SER A 260 -14.88 -14.82 -20.35
N VAL A 261 -14.87 -15.08 -19.04
CA VAL A 261 -13.70 -15.57 -18.32
C VAL A 261 -13.94 -17.02 -17.90
N ILE A 262 -12.87 -17.83 -17.84
CA ILE A 262 -12.95 -19.27 -17.54
C ILE A 262 -12.21 -19.52 -16.23
N ASP A 263 -12.85 -20.20 -15.29
CA ASP A 263 -12.24 -20.60 -14.04
C ASP A 263 -11.41 -21.90 -14.15
N SER A 264 -10.66 -22.21 -13.12
CA SER A 264 -9.80 -23.41 -13.03
C SER A 264 -10.56 -24.73 -13.09
N LYS A 265 -11.91 -24.71 -12.95
CA LYS A 265 -12.79 -25.87 -13.07
C LYS A 265 -13.41 -25.99 -14.46
N GLY A 266 -13.05 -25.07 -15.38
CA GLY A 266 -13.57 -25.03 -16.76
C GLY A 266 -14.93 -24.36 -16.90
N LYS A 267 -15.49 -23.76 -15.83
CA LYS A 267 -16.76 -23.04 -15.91
C LYS A 267 -16.57 -21.69 -16.58
N GLU A 268 -17.45 -21.40 -17.51
CA GLU A 268 -17.50 -20.14 -18.26
C GLU A 268 -18.41 -19.13 -17.55
N TRP A 269 -17.91 -17.91 -17.39
CA TRP A 269 -18.61 -16.78 -16.77
C TRP A 269 -18.75 -15.63 -17.77
N LYS A 270 -19.97 -15.28 -18.16
CA LYS A 270 -20.29 -14.31 -19.22
C LYS A 270 -20.81 -13.00 -18.64
N ALA A 271 -20.37 -11.87 -19.22
CA ALA A 271 -20.86 -10.53 -18.88
C ALA A 271 -20.69 -9.56 -20.05
N GLY A 272 -21.30 -8.39 -19.94
CA GLY A 272 -21.08 -7.30 -20.89
C GLY A 272 -19.73 -6.61 -20.68
N ASN A 273 -19.29 -6.47 -19.42
CA ASN A 273 -18.03 -5.83 -19.05
C ASN A 273 -17.29 -6.66 -18.00
N PHE A 274 -15.97 -6.50 -17.97
CA PHE A 274 -15.08 -7.19 -17.04
C PHE A 274 -14.11 -6.20 -16.38
N ILE A 275 -13.99 -6.26 -15.05
CA ILE A 275 -12.97 -5.53 -14.28
C ILE A 275 -12.02 -6.52 -13.64
N ILE A 276 -10.73 -6.29 -13.82
CA ILE A 276 -9.67 -7.14 -13.28
C ILE A 276 -9.02 -6.42 -12.10
N ASN A 277 -9.12 -7.02 -10.92
CA ASN A 277 -8.45 -6.58 -9.70
C ASN A 277 -7.36 -7.60 -9.31
N ALA A 278 -6.46 -7.87 -10.24
CA ALA A 278 -5.31 -8.74 -10.07
C ALA A 278 -4.02 -7.98 -10.39
N ASP A 279 -2.87 -8.54 -10.02
CA ASP A 279 -1.58 -7.95 -10.40
C ASP A 279 -1.45 -7.87 -11.92
N ALA A 280 -0.92 -6.73 -12.42
CA ALA A 280 -0.81 -6.50 -13.86
C ALA A 280 0.10 -7.52 -14.54
N ALA A 281 1.18 -7.94 -13.88
CA ALA A 281 2.09 -8.94 -14.42
C ALA A 281 1.40 -10.29 -14.56
N SER A 282 0.65 -10.72 -13.54
CA SER A 282 -0.07 -11.98 -13.57
C SER A 282 -1.16 -11.96 -14.62
N PHE A 283 -2.12 -11.04 -14.59
CA PHE A 283 -3.25 -11.11 -15.52
C PHE A 283 -2.85 -10.78 -16.95
N ARG A 284 -2.16 -9.64 -17.18
CA ARG A 284 -1.74 -9.26 -18.54
C ARG A 284 -0.62 -10.16 -19.08
N GLY A 285 0.30 -10.63 -18.22
CA GLY A 285 1.42 -11.48 -18.61
C GLY A 285 1.04 -12.94 -18.79
N GLU A 286 0.47 -13.56 -17.78
CA GLU A 286 0.23 -15.01 -17.75
C GLU A 286 -1.10 -15.39 -18.43
N ILE A 287 -2.20 -14.67 -18.14
CA ILE A 287 -3.53 -15.00 -18.67
C ILE A 287 -3.72 -14.45 -20.08
N LEU A 288 -3.48 -13.15 -20.31
CA LEU A 288 -3.64 -12.52 -21.61
C LEU A 288 -2.43 -12.68 -22.53
N LYS A 289 -1.29 -13.09 -22.00
CA LYS A 289 -0.02 -13.29 -22.74
C LYS A 289 0.40 -12.06 -23.54
N ARG A 290 0.21 -10.86 -22.97
CA ARG A 290 0.56 -9.60 -23.63
C ARG A 290 2.08 -9.47 -23.78
N LYS A 291 2.57 -9.16 -24.98
CA LYS A 291 4.02 -9.02 -25.29
C LYS A 291 4.74 -8.01 -24.39
N ASN A 292 4.04 -6.93 -23.99
CA ASN A 292 4.60 -5.90 -23.10
C ASN A 292 4.72 -6.35 -21.63
N TYR A 293 4.17 -7.51 -21.28
CA TYR A 293 4.18 -8.13 -19.96
C TYR A 293 4.84 -9.51 -19.98
N SER A 294 5.69 -9.80 -21.00
CA SER A 294 6.56 -10.97 -20.97
C SER A 294 7.60 -10.86 -19.84
N ASN A 295 8.11 -11.98 -19.34
CA ASN A 295 9.09 -12.00 -18.26
C ASN A 295 10.29 -11.07 -18.51
N ASP A 296 10.84 -11.08 -19.73
CA ASP A 296 11.96 -10.20 -20.14
C ASP A 296 11.61 -8.70 -20.03
N LYS A 297 10.35 -8.32 -20.23
CA LYS A 297 9.89 -6.95 -20.10
C LYS A 297 9.62 -6.59 -18.64
N LEU A 298 8.98 -7.50 -17.91
CA LEU A 298 8.68 -7.35 -16.49
C LEU A 298 9.96 -7.24 -15.66
N ASP A 299 11.00 -8.03 -15.98
CA ASP A 299 12.29 -7.97 -15.28
C ASP A 299 13.02 -6.63 -15.49
N LYS A 300 12.76 -5.93 -16.59
CA LYS A 300 13.30 -4.59 -16.87
C LYS A 300 12.53 -3.44 -16.18
N MET A 301 11.33 -3.71 -15.69
CA MET A 301 10.55 -2.74 -14.91
C MET A 301 11.11 -2.63 -13.50
N GLU A 302 10.89 -1.48 -12.86
CA GLU A 302 11.18 -1.31 -11.44
C GLU A 302 9.99 -1.75 -10.60
N TRP A 303 10.25 -2.64 -9.66
CA TRP A 303 9.27 -3.18 -8.71
C TRP A 303 9.55 -2.62 -7.31
N SER A 304 8.53 -2.61 -6.49
CA SER A 304 8.66 -2.21 -5.09
C SER A 304 9.47 -3.22 -4.29
N LEU A 305 9.97 -2.80 -3.14
CA LEU A 305 10.52 -3.72 -2.14
C LEU A 305 9.52 -4.83 -1.81
N ALA A 306 10.06 -6.01 -1.54
CA ALA A 306 9.29 -7.12 -1.03
C ALA A 306 9.20 -7.06 0.51
N PRO A 307 8.14 -7.59 1.14
CA PRO A 307 8.04 -7.67 2.58
C PRO A 307 8.53 -9.03 3.09
N LEU A 308 9.38 -9.02 4.11
CA LEU A 308 9.49 -10.10 5.08
C LEU A 308 8.64 -9.69 6.27
N THR A 309 7.64 -10.50 6.64
CA THR A 309 6.73 -10.18 7.73
C THR A 309 6.78 -11.25 8.82
N ILE A 310 6.80 -10.80 10.07
CA ILE A 310 6.84 -11.65 11.25
C ILE A 310 5.65 -11.26 12.12
N TYR A 311 4.88 -12.23 12.53
CA TYR A 311 3.72 -12.08 13.40
C TYR A 311 4.01 -12.80 14.70
N LEU A 312 3.94 -12.08 15.82
CA LEU A 312 4.27 -12.60 17.14
C LEU A 312 3.11 -12.36 18.10
N GLY A 313 2.71 -13.43 18.81
CA GLY A 313 1.89 -13.32 20.02
C GLY A 313 2.80 -13.36 21.24
N ILE A 314 2.77 -12.32 22.04
CA ILE A 314 3.67 -12.11 23.18
C ILE A 314 2.89 -12.21 24.49
N LYS A 315 3.37 -13.01 25.43
CA LYS A 315 2.85 -13.07 26.80
C LYS A 315 3.38 -11.87 27.61
N GLY A 316 2.50 -11.20 28.33
CA GLY A 316 2.84 -10.00 29.12
C GLY A 316 2.59 -8.70 28.33
N LYS A 317 2.78 -7.57 29.02
CA LYS A 317 2.62 -6.24 28.44
C LYS A 317 3.96 -5.64 28.06
N ILE A 318 3.97 -4.87 26.96
CA ILE A 318 5.16 -4.18 26.44
C ILE A 318 4.94 -2.67 26.56
N GLU A 319 5.68 -2.00 27.47
CA GLU A 319 5.46 -0.61 27.80
C GLU A 319 6.12 0.37 26.79
N ASN A 320 7.24 -0.02 26.17
CA ASN A 320 8.06 0.85 25.34
C ASN A 320 7.63 0.93 23.88
N LEU A 321 6.61 0.15 23.47
CA LEU A 321 6.04 0.22 22.14
C LEU A 321 4.75 1.05 22.10
N TYR A 322 4.48 1.60 20.94
CA TYR A 322 3.25 2.30 20.58
C TYR A 322 2.57 1.55 19.42
N HIS A 323 1.44 2.03 18.94
CA HIS A 323 0.74 1.41 17.82
C HIS A 323 1.64 1.23 16.58
N HIS A 324 2.38 2.29 16.20
CA HIS A 324 3.35 2.26 15.10
C HIS A 324 4.76 2.61 15.60
N ASN A 325 5.76 1.82 15.24
CA ASN A 325 7.15 2.03 15.65
C ASN A 325 8.11 1.72 14.50
N TYR A 326 9.11 2.57 14.30
CA TYR A 326 10.21 2.33 13.35
C TYR A 326 11.52 2.11 14.10
N PHE A 327 12.21 1.07 13.72
CA PHE A 327 13.52 0.71 14.24
C PHE A 327 14.57 0.84 13.14
N LEU A 328 15.39 1.89 13.24
CA LEU A 328 16.32 2.31 12.21
C LEU A 328 17.77 2.18 12.70
N GLY A 329 18.71 2.10 11.78
CA GLY A 329 20.15 2.08 12.07
C GLY A 329 20.81 3.43 11.76
N ASN A 330 22.13 3.49 11.97
CA ASN A 330 22.88 4.74 11.87
C ASN A 330 23.37 5.05 10.45
N ASN A 331 23.42 4.04 9.55
CA ASN A 331 23.91 4.20 8.17
C ASN A 331 22.77 4.08 7.15
N PHE A 332 21.76 4.93 7.31
CA PHE A 332 20.56 4.90 6.46
C PHE A 332 20.87 5.09 4.96
N PRO A 333 21.73 6.04 4.52
CA PRO A 333 21.98 6.22 3.09
C PRO A 333 22.56 4.99 2.40
N GLU A 334 23.48 4.30 3.03
CA GLU A 334 24.07 3.07 2.48
C GLU A 334 23.07 1.92 2.51
N TYR A 335 22.39 1.71 3.61
CA TYR A 335 21.35 0.72 3.74
C TYR A 335 20.27 0.87 2.66
N ALA A 336 19.71 2.07 2.51
CA ALA A 336 18.65 2.35 1.55
C ALA A 336 19.10 2.25 0.08
N LYS A 337 20.38 2.48 -0.23
CA LYS A 337 20.92 2.27 -1.59
C LYS A 337 21.04 0.78 -1.92
N ASN A 338 21.39 -0.04 -0.96
CA ASN A 338 21.72 -1.46 -1.17
C ASN A 338 20.50 -2.39 -1.07
N ILE A 339 19.45 -2.01 -0.34
CA ILE A 339 18.30 -2.87 -0.04
C ILE A 339 17.56 -3.42 -1.28
N PHE A 340 17.66 -2.76 -2.45
CA PHE A 340 17.00 -3.21 -3.68
C PHE A 340 17.78 -4.27 -4.46
N SER A 341 19.08 -4.41 -4.23
CA SER A 341 19.95 -5.24 -5.07
C SER A 341 20.84 -6.21 -4.28
N SER A 342 20.70 -6.25 -2.97
CA SER A 342 21.44 -7.18 -2.13
C SER A 342 20.91 -8.60 -2.27
N SER A 343 21.80 -9.59 -2.33
CA SER A 343 21.42 -11.00 -2.24
C SER A 343 21.33 -11.50 -0.79
N SER A 344 21.69 -10.66 0.17
CA SER A 344 21.67 -10.98 1.60
C SER A 344 20.99 -9.88 2.41
N ILE A 345 20.41 -10.24 3.53
CA ILE A 345 19.85 -9.31 4.50
C ILE A 345 20.93 -9.03 5.55
N PRO A 346 21.19 -7.76 5.91
CA PRO A 346 22.09 -7.43 7.01
C PRO A 346 21.63 -8.06 8.33
N SER A 347 22.56 -8.43 9.20
CA SER A 347 22.27 -9.03 10.51
C SER A 347 21.41 -8.12 11.44
N LYS A 348 21.39 -6.83 11.19
CA LYS A 348 20.56 -5.86 11.92
C LYS A 348 19.85 -4.97 10.90
N PRO A 349 18.81 -5.47 10.20
CA PRO A 349 18.09 -4.71 9.20
C PRO A 349 17.26 -3.58 9.86
N TYR A 350 16.66 -2.73 9.05
CA TYR A 350 15.66 -1.77 9.49
C TYR A 350 14.29 -2.39 9.35
N TYR A 351 13.44 -2.17 10.34
CA TYR A 351 12.12 -2.76 10.36
C TYR A 351 11.10 -1.82 11.02
N TYR A 352 9.86 -2.09 10.72
CA TYR A 352 8.70 -1.47 11.30
C TYR A 352 7.98 -2.48 12.20
N VAL A 353 7.42 -2.02 13.32
CA VAL A 353 6.63 -2.82 14.26
C VAL A 353 5.27 -2.15 14.47
N ASN A 354 4.21 -2.88 14.20
CA ASN A 354 2.86 -2.54 14.61
C ASN A 354 2.47 -3.38 15.84
N MET A 355 2.00 -2.71 16.87
CA MET A 355 1.38 -3.34 18.04
C MET A 355 -0.08 -2.92 18.09
N SER A 356 -0.95 -3.65 17.38
CA SER A 356 -2.37 -3.29 17.29
C SER A 356 -3.09 -3.47 18.61
N SER A 357 -2.66 -4.38 19.47
CA SER A 357 -3.18 -4.55 20.82
C SER A 357 -3.03 -3.33 21.74
N TYR A 358 -2.13 -2.40 21.40
CA TYR A 358 -2.03 -1.11 22.09
C TYR A 358 -3.31 -0.28 21.99
N THR A 359 -4.02 -0.36 20.88
CA THR A 359 -5.22 0.43 20.58
C THR A 359 -6.50 -0.40 20.54
N ASP A 360 -6.39 -1.69 20.25
CA ASP A 360 -7.48 -2.66 20.22
C ASP A 360 -7.11 -3.90 21.03
N PRO A 361 -7.46 -3.93 22.34
CA PRO A 361 -7.14 -5.07 23.21
C PRO A 361 -7.79 -6.39 22.78
N LEU A 362 -8.83 -6.35 21.92
CA LEU A 362 -9.53 -7.56 21.50
C LEU A 362 -8.74 -8.41 20.49
N CYS A 363 -7.66 -7.89 19.92
CA CYS A 363 -6.83 -8.62 18.97
C CYS A 363 -5.76 -9.52 19.63
N ALA A 364 -5.70 -9.56 20.97
CA ALA A 364 -4.81 -10.44 21.73
C ALA A 364 -5.54 -10.99 22.97
N PRO A 365 -5.12 -12.16 23.48
CA PRO A 365 -5.63 -12.67 24.75
C PRO A 365 -5.30 -11.73 25.92
N ASP A 366 -6.01 -11.87 27.03
CA ASP A 366 -5.76 -11.10 28.25
C ASP A 366 -4.29 -11.20 28.66
N ASN A 367 -3.73 -10.03 29.02
CA ASN A 367 -2.31 -9.89 29.40
C ASN A 367 -1.33 -10.38 28.33
N CYS A 368 -1.70 -10.27 27.05
CA CYS A 368 -0.83 -10.54 25.90
C CYS A 368 -0.79 -9.32 24.98
N GLU A 369 0.18 -9.31 24.06
CA GLU A 369 0.32 -8.33 22.99
C GLU A 369 0.53 -9.04 21.66
N ASN A 370 0.05 -8.45 20.56
CA ASN A 370 0.36 -8.89 19.22
C ASN A 370 1.35 -7.93 18.56
N LEU A 371 2.36 -8.46 17.91
CA LEU A 371 3.31 -7.69 17.13
C LEU A 371 3.26 -8.14 15.66
N PHE A 372 3.10 -7.20 14.76
CA PHE A 372 3.34 -7.36 13.34
C PHE A 372 4.63 -6.61 12.98
N ILE A 373 5.66 -7.34 12.55
CA ILE A 373 6.94 -6.77 12.15
C ILE A 373 7.06 -6.86 10.64
N LEU A 374 7.41 -5.75 10.00
CA LEU A 374 7.68 -5.68 8.57
C LEU A 374 9.12 -5.22 8.35
N CYS A 375 9.91 -6.08 7.73
CA CYS A 375 11.25 -5.77 7.24
C CYS A 375 11.19 -5.65 5.71
N PRO A 376 11.44 -4.45 5.13
CA PRO A 376 11.58 -4.32 3.69
C PRO A 376 12.82 -5.09 3.22
N VAL A 377 12.65 -5.90 2.17
CA VAL A 377 13.73 -6.77 1.64
C VAL A 377 13.76 -6.71 0.10
N PRO A 378 14.83 -7.17 -0.56
CA PRO A 378 14.87 -7.31 -2.00
C PRO A 378 13.80 -8.27 -2.51
N ASP A 379 13.32 -8.07 -3.73
CA ASP A 379 12.42 -9.01 -4.38
C ASP A 379 13.16 -10.28 -4.86
N LEU A 380 12.41 -11.30 -5.30
CA LEU A 380 12.95 -12.62 -5.66
C LEU A 380 13.89 -12.61 -6.88
N ARG A 381 14.07 -11.49 -7.56
CA ARG A 381 15.11 -11.35 -8.60
C ARG A 381 16.50 -11.28 -8.01
N PHE A 382 16.64 -10.78 -6.77
CA PHE A 382 17.92 -10.56 -6.09
C PHE A 382 18.18 -11.56 -4.96
N LYS A 383 17.14 -11.89 -4.17
CA LYS A 383 17.21 -12.94 -3.15
C LYS A 383 16.05 -13.92 -3.37
N SER A 384 16.34 -15.05 -3.99
CA SER A 384 15.37 -16.09 -4.32
C SER A 384 15.30 -17.23 -3.28
N ASP A 385 16.30 -17.39 -2.44
CA ASP A 385 16.35 -18.40 -1.38
C ASP A 385 16.03 -17.76 -0.02
N TRP A 386 15.05 -18.34 0.69
CA TRP A 386 14.56 -17.90 2.00
C TRP A 386 14.63 -19.01 3.04
N THR A 387 15.53 -20.00 2.87
CA THR A 387 15.80 -21.03 3.86
C THR A 387 16.36 -20.48 5.17
N ASP A 388 16.94 -19.28 5.12
CA ASP A 388 17.47 -18.51 6.27
C ASP A 388 16.43 -17.62 6.98
N LYS A 389 15.14 -17.72 6.64
CA LYS A 389 14.09 -16.85 7.18
C LYS A 389 13.99 -16.84 8.71
N GLU A 390 14.19 -18.00 9.36
CA GLU A 390 14.17 -18.11 10.82
C GLU A 390 15.34 -17.35 11.45
N LEU A 391 16.53 -17.47 10.89
CA LEU A 391 17.71 -16.77 11.37
C LEU A 391 17.54 -15.25 11.25
N ILE A 392 17.00 -14.78 10.11
CA ILE A 392 16.72 -13.34 9.92
C ILE A 392 15.67 -12.85 10.91
N ALA A 393 14.63 -13.65 11.16
CA ALA A 393 13.61 -13.31 12.13
C ALA A 393 14.17 -13.26 13.57
N ASP A 394 15.03 -14.20 13.94
CA ASP A 394 15.65 -14.24 15.26
C ASP A 394 16.61 -13.06 15.47
N ASP A 395 17.36 -12.65 14.44
CA ASP A 395 18.16 -11.42 14.48
C ASP A 395 17.31 -10.18 14.73
N ILE A 396 16.16 -10.06 14.06
CA ILE A 396 15.22 -8.95 14.24
C ILE A 396 14.60 -8.98 15.65
N ILE A 397 14.17 -10.13 16.12
CA ILE A 397 13.57 -10.30 17.45
C ILE A 397 14.58 -9.97 18.55
N SER A 398 15.83 -10.42 18.39
CA SER A 398 16.92 -10.12 19.31
C SER A 398 17.23 -8.61 19.35
N ASP A 399 17.35 -7.96 18.18
CA ASP A 399 17.56 -6.50 18.08
C ASP A 399 16.39 -5.71 18.71
N LEU A 400 15.16 -6.15 18.48
CA LEU A 400 13.97 -5.55 19.07
C LEU A 400 14.00 -5.68 20.60
N SER A 401 14.28 -6.89 21.11
CA SER A 401 14.38 -7.14 22.55
C SER A 401 15.39 -6.26 23.25
N GLU A 402 16.59 -6.14 22.65
CA GLU A 402 17.66 -5.24 23.15
C GLU A 402 17.18 -3.80 23.21
N ARG A 403 16.54 -3.29 22.15
CA ARG A 403 16.17 -1.88 22.00
C ARG A 403 15.00 -1.44 22.88
N ILE A 404 14.09 -2.34 23.19
CA ILE A 404 12.92 -2.03 24.04
C ILE A 404 13.11 -2.47 25.48
N GLY A 405 14.19 -3.20 25.79
CA GLY A 405 14.47 -3.72 27.13
C GLY A 405 13.45 -4.78 27.61
N HIS A 406 12.88 -5.56 26.65
CA HIS A 406 11.90 -6.59 26.92
C HIS A 406 12.27 -7.86 26.14
N ASP A 407 12.38 -9.00 26.81
CA ASP A 407 12.78 -10.26 26.17
C ASP A 407 11.61 -10.81 25.33
N ILE A 408 11.55 -10.42 24.06
CA ILE A 408 10.51 -10.82 23.13
C ILE A 408 10.57 -12.31 22.86
N ASP A 409 11.77 -12.86 22.64
CA ASP A 409 11.94 -14.28 22.29
C ASP A 409 11.37 -15.19 23.39
N LYS A 410 11.78 -14.99 24.64
CA LYS A 410 11.31 -15.77 25.79
C LYS A 410 9.81 -15.68 26.02
N ASN A 411 9.19 -14.54 25.69
CA ASN A 411 7.78 -14.29 25.90
C ASN A 411 6.92 -14.59 24.64
N THR A 412 7.54 -15.01 23.54
CA THR A 412 6.81 -15.39 22.32
C THR A 412 6.10 -16.72 22.53
N ILE A 413 4.77 -16.71 22.37
CA ILE A 413 3.90 -17.89 22.44
C ILE A 413 3.24 -18.25 21.11
N PHE A 414 3.36 -17.36 20.13
CA PHE A 414 2.96 -17.57 18.73
C PHE A 414 3.96 -16.87 17.80
N LYS A 415 4.40 -17.55 16.75
CA LYS A 415 5.31 -16.99 15.72
C LYS A 415 4.90 -17.49 14.34
N LYS A 416 4.78 -16.58 13.39
CA LYS A 416 4.55 -16.88 11.97
C LYS A 416 5.39 -15.95 11.11
N ILE A 417 6.06 -16.49 10.10
CA ILE A 417 6.90 -15.73 9.18
C ILE A 417 6.37 -15.92 7.77
N LEU A 418 6.17 -14.81 7.02
CA LEU A 418 5.88 -14.85 5.61
C LEU A 418 7.01 -14.17 4.83
N THR A 419 7.56 -14.89 3.88
CA THR A 419 8.63 -14.45 2.99
C THR A 419 8.08 -13.80 1.71
N PRO A 420 8.92 -13.16 0.89
CA PRO A 420 8.52 -12.73 -0.45
C PRO A 420 7.94 -13.85 -1.34
N GLU A 421 8.38 -15.11 -1.15
CA GLU A 421 7.82 -16.27 -1.85
C GLU A 421 6.35 -16.50 -1.42
N ASP A 422 6.09 -16.47 -0.11
CA ASP A 422 4.75 -16.64 0.43
C ASP A 422 3.82 -15.53 -0.06
N TRP A 423 4.26 -14.27 -0.02
CA TRP A 423 3.51 -13.12 -0.52
C TRP A 423 3.25 -13.21 -2.03
N GLY A 424 4.25 -13.66 -2.80
CA GLY A 424 4.13 -13.90 -4.23
C GLY A 424 3.06 -14.96 -4.55
N ALA A 425 3.11 -16.10 -3.86
CA ALA A 425 2.17 -17.20 -4.04
C ALA A 425 0.74 -16.85 -3.60
N MET A 426 0.59 -16.18 -2.44
CA MET A 426 -0.72 -15.81 -1.90
C MET A 426 -1.46 -14.79 -2.76
N PHE A 427 -0.76 -13.85 -3.39
CA PHE A 427 -1.42 -12.71 -4.08
C PHE A 427 -1.04 -12.57 -5.55
N ASN A 428 -0.39 -13.58 -6.14
CA ASN A 428 0.13 -13.56 -7.51
C ASN A 428 1.00 -12.31 -7.79
N LEU A 429 1.82 -11.89 -6.79
CA LEU A 429 2.67 -10.72 -6.92
C LEU A 429 3.95 -11.06 -7.70
N TYR A 430 4.25 -10.25 -8.71
CA TYR A 430 5.46 -10.47 -9.50
C TYR A 430 6.72 -10.41 -8.62
N LYS A 431 7.44 -11.54 -8.57
CA LYS A 431 8.67 -11.69 -7.78
C LYS A 431 8.53 -11.32 -6.30
N GLY A 432 7.34 -11.47 -5.73
CA GLY A 432 7.07 -11.15 -4.33
C GLY A 432 7.07 -9.67 -3.98
N SER A 433 7.06 -8.76 -4.96
CA SER A 433 7.04 -7.32 -4.74
C SER A 433 5.77 -6.88 -4.00
N GLY A 434 5.90 -6.34 -2.77
CA GLY A 434 4.77 -6.11 -1.86
C GLY A 434 3.71 -5.16 -2.38
N LEU A 435 4.12 -4.12 -3.12
CA LEU A 435 3.24 -3.08 -3.65
C LEU A 435 3.06 -3.15 -5.17
N GLY A 436 3.72 -4.09 -5.85
CA GLY A 436 3.72 -4.20 -7.30
C GLY A 436 4.69 -3.20 -7.96
N LEU A 437 4.31 -2.63 -9.11
CA LEU A 437 5.12 -1.65 -9.84
C LEU A 437 5.48 -0.43 -8.99
N SER A 438 6.76 -0.03 -9.01
CA SER A 438 7.25 1.15 -8.28
C SER A 438 6.67 2.46 -8.85
N HIS A 439 6.85 3.56 -8.11
CA HIS A 439 6.42 4.90 -8.51
C HIS A 439 7.56 5.73 -9.14
N LYS A 440 8.37 5.09 -9.99
CA LYS A 440 9.35 5.78 -10.83
C LYS A 440 8.65 6.66 -11.86
N MET A 441 9.27 7.77 -12.26
CA MET A 441 8.68 8.74 -13.20
C MET A 441 8.08 8.11 -14.47
N MET A 442 8.74 7.08 -15.03
CA MET A 442 8.26 6.36 -16.22
C MET A 442 7.26 5.23 -15.89
N GLN A 443 6.72 5.19 -14.66
CA GLN A 443 5.75 4.21 -14.19
C GLN A 443 4.62 4.86 -13.36
N VAL A 444 4.42 6.18 -13.52
CA VAL A 444 3.35 6.96 -12.86
C VAL A 444 2.54 7.74 -13.87
N GLY A 445 1.36 8.19 -13.49
CA GLY A 445 0.45 8.96 -14.34
C GLY A 445 0.13 8.22 -15.64
N GLY A 446 0.28 8.87 -16.77
CA GLY A 446 0.04 8.29 -18.10
C GLY A 446 1.02 7.19 -18.53
N PHE A 447 2.13 7.01 -17.82
CA PHE A 447 3.08 5.90 -18.05
C PHE A 447 2.78 4.66 -17.20
N ARG A 448 1.86 4.74 -16.25
CA ARG A 448 1.39 3.58 -15.50
C ARG A 448 0.46 2.74 -16.36
N PRO A 449 0.39 1.39 -16.17
CA PRO A 449 -0.57 0.57 -16.88
C PRO A 449 -1.98 1.18 -16.82
N SER A 450 -2.61 1.35 -17.98
CA SER A 450 -3.95 1.95 -18.09
C SER A 450 -4.99 1.11 -17.34
N ASN A 451 -6.04 1.76 -16.85
CA ASN A 451 -7.21 1.09 -16.28
C ASN A 451 -8.23 0.61 -17.36
N LYS A 452 -7.90 0.76 -18.65
CA LYS A 452 -8.60 0.17 -19.80
C LYS A 452 -7.63 -0.73 -20.56
N ASP A 453 -8.11 -1.86 -21.06
CA ASP A 453 -7.28 -2.78 -21.85
C ASP A 453 -6.90 -2.19 -23.21
N GLU A 454 -5.72 -2.53 -23.69
CA GLU A 454 -5.14 -2.02 -24.93
C GLU A 454 -5.81 -2.60 -26.19
N SER A 455 -6.53 -3.74 -26.07
CA SER A 455 -7.08 -4.49 -27.18
C SER A 455 -8.57 -4.80 -27.05
N TYR A 456 -9.08 -4.88 -25.83
CA TYR A 456 -10.47 -5.23 -25.59
C TYR A 456 -11.26 -4.04 -25.05
N THR A 457 -12.34 -3.70 -25.74
CA THR A 457 -13.14 -2.50 -25.42
C THR A 457 -13.93 -2.61 -24.12
N ASN A 458 -14.20 -3.85 -23.63
CA ASN A 458 -14.99 -4.14 -22.44
C ASN A 458 -14.19 -4.77 -21.29
N LEU A 459 -12.87 -4.65 -21.32
CA LEU A 459 -11.97 -5.14 -20.27
C LEU A 459 -11.26 -3.99 -19.59
N PHE A 460 -11.36 -3.94 -18.28
CA PHE A 460 -10.84 -2.85 -17.45
C PHE A 460 -10.03 -3.38 -16.28
N TYR A 461 -9.26 -2.51 -15.65
CA TYR A 461 -8.38 -2.84 -14.53
C TYR A 461 -8.59 -1.88 -13.37
N VAL A 462 -8.50 -2.38 -12.14
CA VAL A 462 -8.62 -1.60 -10.90
C VAL A 462 -7.54 -2.01 -9.89
N GLY A 463 -7.22 -1.11 -9.00
CA GLY A 463 -6.32 -1.39 -7.87
C GLY A 463 -4.89 -0.88 -8.06
N ALA A 464 -3.98 -1.40 -7.25
CA ALA A 464 -2.61 -0.90 -7.12
C ALA A 464 -1.75 -1.02 -8.39
N SER A 465 -2.05 -1.97 -9.27
CA SER A 465 -1.27 -2.22 -10.49
C SER A 465 -1.62 -1.31 -11.67
N THR A 466 -2.61 -0.43 -11.52
CA THR A 466 -3.03 0.54 -12.52
C THR A 466 -3.06 1.95 -11.94
N THR A 467 -3.58 2.92 -12.70
CA THR A 467 -3.73 4.32 -12.25
C THR A 467 -4.72 4.45 -11.09
N PRO A 468 -4.46 5.32 -10.09
CA PRO A 468 -3.28 6.18 -9.94
C PRO A 468 -2.09 5.45 -9.32
N GLY A 469 -2.25 4.32 -8.66
CA GLY A 469 -1.18 3.55 -8.06
C GLY A 469 -1.52 2.89 -6.74
N THR A 470 -0.51 2.73 -5.88
CA THR A 470 -0.56 1.98 -4.62
C THR A 470 -1.04 2.85 -3.46
N GLY A 471 -1.66 2.22 -2.47
CA GLY A 471 -2.19 2.82 -1.24
C GLY A 471 -3.70 2.66 -1.16
N LEU A 472 -4.25 2.47 0.03
CA LEU A 472 -5.70 2.25 0.21
C LEU A 472 -6.54 3.37 -0.41
N PRO A 473 -6.24 4.69 -0.16
CA PRO A 473 -6.98 5.78 -0.79
C PRO A 473 -6.83 5.78 -2.32
N MET A 474 -5.62 5.47 -2.82
CA MET A 474 -5.36 5.41 -4.27
C MET A 474 -6.16 4.30 -4.94
N VAL A 475 -6.37 3.17 -4.26
CA VAL A 475 -7.20 2.07 -4.76
C VAL A 475 -8.67 2.46 -4.82
N LEU A 476 -9.17 3.26 -3.87
CA LEU A 476 -10.53 3.82 -3.93
C LEU A 476 -10.68 4.81 -5.09
N ILE A 477 -9.67 5.65 -5.33
CA ILE A 477 -9.65 6.54 -6.51
C ILE A 477 -9.59 5.70 -7.79
N SER A 478 -8.79 4.64 -7.85
CA SER A 478 -8.75 3.72 -9.00
C SER A 478 -10.13 3.14 -9.31
N SER A 479 -10.89 2.75 -8.28
CA SER A 479 -12.27 2.25 -8.46
C SER A 479 -13.21 3.32 -9.01
N LYS A 480 -13.05 4.58 -8.62
CA LYS A 480 -13.81 5.70 -9.19
C LYS A 480 -13.48 5.88 -10.67
N LEU A 481 -12.18 5.95 -10.99
CA LEU A 481 -11.71 6.16 -12.36
C LEU A 481 -12.18 5.05 -13.33
N VAL A 482 -12.13 3.78 -12.93
CA VAL A 482 -12.62 2.69 -13.77
C VAL A 482 -14.13 2.72 -13.93
N SER A 483 -14.86 3.05 -12.88
CA SER A 483 -16.32 3.18 -12.94
C SER A 483 -16.74 4.30 -13.89
N GLU A 484 -16.08 5.46 -13.82
CA GLU A 484 -16.32 6.59 -14.74
C GLU A 484 -16.06 6.21 -16.20
N ARG A 485 -14.98 5.43 -16.49
CA ARG A 485 -14.74 4.94 -17.86
C ARG A 485 -15.90 4.09 -18.36
N ILE A 486 -16.33 3.10 -17.60
CA ILE A 486 -17.43 2.21 -18.00
C ILE A 486 -18.72 3.01 -18.24
N LEU A 487 -19.02 3.98 -17.36
CA LEU A 487 -20.24 4.80 -17.48
C LEU A 487 -20.19 5.78 -18.66
N ASN A 488 -19.01 6.28 -19.04
CA ASN A 488 -18.84 7.22 -20.15
C ASN A 488 -18.77 6.55 -21.52
N GLU A 489 -18.53 5.24 -21.59
CA GLU A 489 -18.52 4.46 -22.84
C GLU A 489 -19.90 3.94 -23.23
N HIS A 490 -20.89 4.19 -22.41
CA HIS A 490 -22.28 3.78 -22.57
C HIS A 490 -23.25 4.96 -22.42
#